data_63a535cb6823fc8a363e6e7846ea8144
#
_entry.id   63a535cb6823fc8a363e6e7846ea8144
#
_cell.length_a   1.000
_cell.length_b   1.000
_cell.length_c   1.000
_cell.angle_alpha   90.00
_cell.angle_beta   90.00
_cell.angle_gamma   90.00
#
_symmetry.space_group_name_H-M   'P 1'
#
loop_
_entity.id
_entity.type
_entity.pdbx_description
1 polymer ?
#
loop_
_entity_poly.entity_id
_entity_poly.type
_entity_poly.pdbx_seq_one_letter_code
_entity_poly.pdbx_strand_id
1 'polypeptide(L)'
;MSLAEVKESYSRCCVNPKFFDVFYGNFLASHPTIAPMFAKTEMTKQKSLLRQGISMMFMHLGGNGVGTTGIDRIGESHSKKKMNIDPNLYDFWINSLVISVKECDEKLTPALETEWRKTLRSGVDRIVSFYNK
;
A
#
# COMPACT_ATOMS: atom_id res chain seq x y z
N MET A 1 9.07 -8.98 16.44
CA MET A 1 9.19 -8.22 15.20
C MET A 1 8.18 -7.10 15.23
N SER A 2 8.51 -5.94 14.73
CA SER A 2 7.77 -4.73 15.02
C SER A 2 7.51 -3.87 13.78
N LEU A 3 6.58 -2.94 13.92
CA LEU A 3 6.32 -1.89 12.93
C LEU A 3 7.60 -1.13 12.61
N ALA A 4 8.47 -0.88 13.58
CA ALA A 4 9.73 -0.18 13.37
C ALA A 4 10.61 -0.88 12.33
N GLU A 5 10.67 -2.20 12.34
CA GLU A 5 11.46 -2.96 11.37
C GLU A 5 10.89 -2.88 9.96
N VAL A 6 9.54 -2.89 9.85
CA VAL A 6 8.87 -2.68 8.57
C VAL A 6 9.15 -1.28 8.03
N LYS A 7 9.12 -0.26 8.89
CA LYS A 7 9.44 1.13 8.52
C LYS A 7 10.88 1.27 8.05
N GLU A 8 11.82 0.59 8.71
CA GLU A 8 13.23 0.59 8.27
C GLU A 8 13.39 -0.05 6.90
N SER A 9 12.70 -1.17 6.68
CA SER A 9 12.67 -1.84 5.38
C SER A 9 12.13 -0.91 4.29
N TYR A 10 11.03 -0.22 4.59
CA TYR A 10 10.45 0.76 3.66
C TYR A 10 11.45 1.87 3.34
N SER A 11 12.16 2.36 4.35
CA SER A 11 13.19 3.40 4.14
C SER A 11 14.29 2.90 3.20
N ARG A 12 14.72 1.64 3.35
CA ARG A 12 15.71 1.05 2.42
C ARG A 12 15.17 0.97 1.00
N CYS A 13 13.90 0.61 0.84
CA CYS A 13 13.25 0.60 -0.49
C CYS A 13 13.22 2.01 -1.10
N CYS A 14 12.90 3.02 -0.30
CA CYS A 14 12.77 4.41 -0.79
C CYS A 14 14.09 5.02 -1.22
N VAL A 15 15.23 4.47 -0.83
CA VAL A 15 16.54 4.89 -1.33
C VAL A 15 16.65 4.59 -2.83
N ASN A 16 15.97 3.55 -3.31
CA ASN A 16 15.93 3.24 -4.74
C ASN A 16 14.89 4.15 -5.41
N PRO A 17 15.30 5.07 -6.30
CA PRO A 17 14.38 6.02 -6.92
C PRO A 17 13.33 5.34 -7.81
N LYS A 18 13.52 4.07 -8.16
CA LYS A 18 12.60 3.30 -8.99
C LYS A 18 11.62 2.44 -8.21
N PHE A 19 11.65 2.48 -6.88
CA PHE A 19 10.82 1.59 -6.05
C PHE A 19 9.33 1.68 -6.43
N PHE A 20 8.79 2.88 -6.57
CA PHE A 20 7.37 3.05 -6.92
C PHE A 20 7.08 2.66 -8.36
N ASP A 21 8.04 2.80 -9.27
CA ASP A 21 7.92 2.29 -10.63
C ASP A 21 7.86 0.76 -10.63
N VAL A 22 8.71 0.12 -9.84
CA VAL A 22 8.70 -1.35 -9.66
C VAL A 22 7.36 -1.79 -9.11
N PHE A 23 6.84 -1.08 -8.10
CA PHE A 23 5.54 -1.41 -7.53
C PHE A 23 4.43 -1.37 -8.60
N TYR A 24 4.30 -0.26 -9.33
CA TYR A 24 3.22 -0.15 -10.32
C TYR A 24 3.41 -1.11 -11.48
N GLY A 25 4.65 -1.43 -11.86
CA GLY A 25 4.91 -2.48 -12.84
C GLY A 25 4.33 -3.82 -12.40
N ASN A 26 4.56 -4.18 -11.15
CA ASN A 26 4.03 -5.42 -10.57
C ASN A 26 2.51 -5.37 -10.38
N PHE A 27 2.01 -4.27 -9.85
CA PHE A 27 0.59 -4.12 -9.52
C PHE A 27 -0.29 -4.11 -10.74
N LEU A 28 0.06 -3.33 -11.76
CA LEU A 28 -0.73 -3.23 -12.99
C LEU A 28 -0.76 -4.54 -13.77
N ALA A 29 0.26 -5.38 -13.62
CA ALA A 29 0.33 -6.69 -14.27
C ALA A 29 -0.31 -7.81 -13.42
N SER A 30 -0.68 -7.55 -12.18
CA SER A 30 -1.11 -8.60 -11.25
C SER A 30 -2.51 -9.12 -11.49
N HIS A 31 -3.38 -8.35 -12.13
CA HIS A 31 -4.75 -8.75 -12.44
C HIS A 31 -5.28 -7.94 -13.63
N PRO A 32 -6.03 -8.57 -14.56
CA PRO A 32 -6.49 -7.89 -15.79
C PRO A 32 -7.36 -6.65 -15.55
N THR A 33 -8.06 -6.55 -14.42
CA THR A 33 -8.93 -5.40 -14.14
C THR A 33 -8.20 -4.19 -13.60
N ILE A 34 -6.94 -4.33 -13.17
CA ILE A 34 -6.22 -3.26 -12.47
C ILE A 34 -5.68 -2.21 -13.46
N ALA A 35 -4.96 -2.64 -14.50
CA ALA A 35 -4.38 -1.69 -15.44
C ALA A 35 -5.41 -0.72 -16.05
N PRO A 36 -6.61 -1.18 -16.47
CA PRO A 36 -7.63 -0.25 -16.98
C PRO A 36 -8.07 0.82 -16.00
N MET A 37 -8.02 0.56 -14.69
CA MET A 37 -8.39 1.53 -13.67
C MET A 37 -7.45 2.74 -13.66
N PHE A 38 -6.22 2.56 -14.15
CA PHE A 38 -5.20 3.61 -14.18
C PHE A 38 -4.94 4.15 -15.58
N ALA A 39 -5.77 3.78 -16.58
CA ALA A 39 -5.52 4.14 -17.97
C ALA A 39 -5.43 5.66 -18.22
N LYS A 40 -6.16 6.47 -17.43
CA LYS A 40 -6.17 7.93 -17.53
C LYS A 40 -5.50 8.61 -16.35
N THR A 41 -4.77 7.86 -15.53
CA THR A 41 -4.15 8.37 -14.30
C THR A 41 -2.81 9.01 -14.61
N GLU A 42 -2.55 10.19 -14.03
CA GLU A 42 -1.23 10.82 -14.08
C GLU A 42 -0.35 10.11 -13.04
N MET A 43 0.58 9.26 -13.52
CA MET A 43 1.31 8.33 -12.66
C MET A 43 2.31 9.00 -11.73
N THR A 44 2.88 10.14 -12.08
CA THR A 44 3.77 10.86 -11.17
C THR A 44 3.03 11.28 -9.91
N LYS A 45 1.83 11.83 -10.09
CA LYS A 45 0.97 12.21 -8.97
C LYS A 45 0.51 10.98 -8.19
N GLN A 46 0.17 9.89 -8.89
CA GLN A 46 -0.30 8.66 -8.26
C GLN A 46 0.78 8.04 -7.37
N LYS A 47 2.04 8.05 -7.80
CA LYS A 47 3.16 7.56 -6.98
C LYS A 47 3.34 8.39 -5.72
N SER A 48 3.16 9.70 -5.81
CA SER A 48 3.20 10.60 -4.66
C SER A 48 2.08 10.29 -3.68
N LEU A 49 0.87 10.04 -4.19
CA LEU A 49 -0.29 9.66 -3.36
C LEU A 49 -0.06 8.31 -2.66
N LEU A 50 0.54 7.35 -3.35
CA LEU A 50 0.88 6.06 -2.76
C LEU A 50 1.87 6.23 -1.60
N ARG A 51 2.91 7.03 -1.82
CA ARG A 51 3.90 7.32 -0.76
C ARG A 51 3.22 7.92 0.47
N GLN A 52 2.35 8.90 0.27
CA GLN A 52 1.58 9.51 1.36
C GLN A 52 0.71 8.48 2.06
N GLY A 53 0.01 7.65 1.30
CA GLY A 53 -0.88 6.62 1.86
C GLY A 53 -0.14 5.61 2.72
N ILE A 54 1.02 5.15 2.28
CA ILE A 54 1.84 4.21 3.05
C ILE A 54 2.32 4.88 4.34
N SER A 55 2.76 6.14 4.26
CA SER A 55 3.19 6.89 5.45
C SER A 55 2.05 7.04 6.46
N MET A 56 0.84 7.37 5.98
CA MET A 56 -0.33 7.48 6.84
C MET A 56 -0.70 6.15 7.48
N MET A 57 -0.55 5.04 6.74
CA MET A 57 -0.78 3.71 7.27
C MET A 57 0.16 3.40 8.44
N PHE A 58 1.44 3.69 8.29
CA PHE A 58 2.40 3.50 9.36
C PHE A 58 2.10 4.39 10.57
N MET A 59 1.74 5.65 10.33
CA MET A 59 1.34 6.56 11.41
C MET A 59 0.11 6.03 12.16
N HIS A 60 -0.90 5.58 11.43
CA HIS A 60 -2.11 5.01 12.02
C HIS A 60 -1.78 3.79 12.89
N LEU A 61 -0.98 2.87 12.37
CA LEU A 61 -0.61 1.66 13.11
C LEU A 61 0.27 1.95 14.32
N GLY A 62 0.97 3.08 14.30
CA GLY A 62 1.73 3.58 15.44
C GLY A 62 0.91 4.38 16.45
N GLY A 63 -0.41 4.48 16.25
CA GLY A 63 -1.29 5.19 17.17
C GLY A 63 -1.46 6.68 16.90
N ASN A 64 -0.99 7.20 15.77
CA ASN A 64 -1.09 8.63 15.44
C ASN A 64 -2.43 8.95 14.79
N GLY A 65 -3.21 9.87 15.41
CA GLY A 65 -4.54 10.23 14.94
C GLY A 65 -4.57 10.91 13.59
N VAL A 66 -3.51 11.63 13.19
CA VAL A 66 -3.42 12.23 11.85
C VAL A 66 -3.36 11.13 10.80
N GLY A 67 -2.60 10.08 11.05
CA GLY A 67 -2.54 8.92 10.17
C GLY A 67 -3.89 8.22 10.07
N THR A 68 -4.58 8.06 11.19
CA THR A 68 -5.92 7.44 11.22
C THR A 68 -6.90 8.24 10.36
N THR A 69 -6.92 9.57 10.51
CA THR A 69 -7.76 10.44 9.68
C THR A 69 -7.44 10.27 8.20
N GLY A 70 -6.14 10.21 7.84
CA GLY A 70 -5.71 10.02 6.46
C GLY A 70 -6.17 8.70 5.87
N ILE A 71 -6.02 7.61 6.63
CA ILE A 71 -6.45 6.27 6.20
C ILE A 71 -7.98 6.21 6.07
N ASP A 72 -8.72 6.83 6.97
CA ASP A 72 -10.18 6.88 6.91
C ASP A 72 -10.66 7.60 5.65
N ARG A 73 -9.99 8.69 5.26
CA ARG A 73 -10.29 9.39 4.00
C ARG A 73 -10.04 8.51 2.78
N ILE A 74 -8.97 7.72 2.79
CA ILE A 74 -8.72 6.76 1.72
C ILE A 74 -9.84 5.72 1.69
N GLY A 75 -10.24 5.19 2.84
CA GLY A 75 -11.33 4.24 2.94
C GLY A 75 -12.63 4.80 2.37
N GLU A 76 -12.98 6.04 2.72
CA GLU A 76 -14.17 6.71 2.21
C GLU A 76 -14.10 6.89 0.69
N SER A 77 -12.95 7.34 0.16
CA SER A 77 -12.82 7.56 -1.28
C SER A 77 -12.87 6.27 -2.09
N HIS A 78 -12.44 5.15 -1.51
CA HIS A 78 -12.46 3.83 -2.16
C HIS A 78 -13.76 3.07 -1.94
N SER A 79 -14.70 3.64 -1.18
CA SER A 79 -15.94 2.97 -0.83
C SER A 79 -16.85 2.71 -2.03
N LYS A 80 -17.84 1.83 -1.84
CA LYS A 80 -18.78 1.44 -2.89
C LYS A 80 -19.48 2.64 -3.50
N LYS A 81 -19.80 3.67 -2.71
CA LYS A 81 -20.51 4.88 -3.18
C LYS A 81 -19.60 5.87 -3.89
N LYS A 82 -18.29 5.69 -3.84
CA LYS A 82 -17.31 6.59 -4.44
C LYS A 82 -16.60 5.87 -5.59
N MET A 83 -15.32 5.53 -5.41
CA MET A 83 -14.56 4.84 -6.48
C MET A 83 -14.94 3.39 -6.66
N ASN A 84 -15.63 2.81 -5.70
CA ASN A 84 -16.06 1.40 -5.73
C ASN A 84 -14.91 0.44 -6.01
N ILE A 85 -13.86 0.54 -5.20
CA ILE A 85 -12.73 -0.39 -5.32
C ILE A 85 -13.10 -1.72 -4.70
N ASP A 86 -13.15 -2.78 -5.52
CA ASP A 86 -13.48 -4.13 -5.06
C ASP A 86 -12.49 -4.55 -3.96
N PRO A 87 -12.98 -4.90 -2.76
CA PRO A 87 -12.10 -5.30 -1.66
C PRO A 87 -11.14 -6.45 -2.00
N ASN A 88 -11.49 -7.31 -2.95
CA ASN A 88 -10.61 -8.41 -3.36
C ASN A 88 -9.34 -7.93 -4.07
N LEU A 89 -9.34 -6.71 -4.60
CA LEU A 89 -8.18 -6.16 -5.30
C LEU A 89 -7.03 -5.81 -4.34
N TYR A 90 -7.33 -5.60 -3.06
CA TYR A 90 -6.28 -5.28 -2.08
C TYR A 90 -5.29 -6.42 -1.86
N ASP A 91 -5.69 -7.67 -2.09
CA ASP A 91 -4.76 -8.80 -2.01
C ASP A 91 -3.66 -8.67 -3.06
N PHE A 92 -4.02 -8.22 -4.27
CA PHE A 92 -3.05 -7.97 -5.34
C PHE A 92 -2.15 -6.78 -5.00
N TRP A 93 -2.70 -5.76 -4.36
CA TRP A 93 -1.94 -4.59 -3.93
C TRP A 93 -0.89 -4.99 -2.86
N ILE A 94 -1.30 -5.72 -1.85
CA ILE A 94 -0.40 -6.21 -0.79
C ILE A 94 0.70 -7.06 -1.40
N ASN A 95 0.33 -8.04 -2.21
CA ASN A 95 1.29 -8.96 -2.81
C ASN A 95 2.28 -8.23 -3.72
N SER A 96 1.80 -7.30 -4.52
CA SER A 96 2.65 -6.51 -5.43
C SER A 96 3.64 -5.64 -4.65
N LEU A 97 3.20 -5.05 -3.54
CA LEU A 97 4.08 -4.24 -2.70
C LEU A 97 5.15 -5.10 -2.04
N VAL A 98 4.78 -6.26 -1.51
CA VAL A 98 5.75 -7.17 -0.89
C VAL A 98 6.76 -7.68 -1.91
N ILE A 99 6.33 -8.05 -3.12
CA ILE A 99 7.24 -8.46 -4.21
C ILE A 99 8.23 -7.33 -4.51
N SER A 100 7.75 -6.09 -4.57
CA SER A 100 8.59 -4.92 -4.85
C SER A 100 9.61 -4.69 -3.72
N VAL A 101 9.19 -4.90 -2.47
CA VAL A 101 10.11 -4.83 -1.33
C VAL A 101 11.19 -5.89 -1.45
N LYS A 102 10.84 -7.11 -1.87
CA LYS A 102 11.83 -8.18 -2.09
C LYS A 102 12.87 -7.79 -3.14
N GLU A 103 12.45 -7.06 -4.17
CA GLU A 103 13.35 -6.60 -5.22
C GLU A 103 14.25 -5.44 -4.76
N CYS A 104 13.79 -4.62 -3.82
CA CYS A 104 14.46 -3.36 -3.46
C CYS A 104 15.12 -3.35 -2.08
N ASP A 105 14.76 -4.27 -1.19
CA ASP A 105 15.37 -4.37 0.13
C ASP A 105 16.20 -5.64 0.24
N GLU A 106 17.52 -5.49 0.10
CA GLU A 106 18.46 -6.60 0.18
C GLU A 106 18.53 -7.25 1.56
N LYS A 107 18.04 -6.58 2.59
CA LYS A 107 18.04 -7.07 3.96
C LYS A 107 16.74 -7.75 4.36
N LEU A 108 15.80 -7.92 3.43
CA LEU A 108 14.53 -8.57 3.73
C LEU A 108 14.77 -10.04 4.11
N THR A 109 14.13 -10.45 5.20
CA THR A 109 14.14 -11.86 5.67
C THR A 109 12.72 -12.41 5.56
N PRO A 110 12.55 -13.75 5.58
CA PRO A 110 11.20 -14.35 5.62
C PRO A 110 10.36 -13.83 6.80
N ALA A 111 10.98 -13.63 7.97
CA ALA A 111 10.27 -13.10 9.13
C ALA A 111 9.81 -11.65 8.89
N LEU A 112 10.66 -10.83 8.28
CA LEU A 112 10.31 -9.44 7.98
C LEU A 112 9.24 -9.37 6.89
N GLU A 113 9.30 -10.25 5.90
CA GLU A 113 8.24 -10.36 4.88
C GLU A 113 6.89 -10.63 5.53
N THR A 114 6.84 -11.58 6.48
CA THR A 114 5.61 -11.90 7.21
C THR A 114 5.08 -10.66 7.95
N GLU A 115 5.96 -9.89 8.58
CA GLU A 115 5.57 -8.66 9.26
C GLU A 115 5.06 -7.60 8.30
N TRP A 116 5.67 -7.46 7.13
CA TRP A 116 5.15 -6.59 6.07
C TRP A 116 3.71 -6.95 5.72
N ARG A 117 3.45 -8.24 5.49
CA ARG A 117 2.11 -8.70 5.11
C ARG A 117 1.08 -8.43 6.20
N LYS A 118 1.44 -8.68 7.47
CA LYS A 118 0.56 -8.37 8.60
C LYS A 118 0.27 -6.88 8.72
N THR A 119 1.31 -6.06 8.59
CA THR A 119 1.20 -4.61 8.68
C THR A 119 0.28 -4.06 7.60
N LEU A 120 0.51 -4.47 6.36
CA LEU A 120 -0.32 -4.01 5.23
C LEU A 120 -1.75 -4.52 5.35
N ARG A 121 -1.95 -5.76 5.78
CA ARG A 121 -3.29 -6.31 5.99
C ARG A 121 -4.06 -5.51 7.04
N SER A 122 -3.40 -5.15 8.12
CA SER A 122 -4.03 -4.36 9.18
C SER A 122 -4.50 -2.99 8.67
N GLY A 123 -3.66 -2.31 7.88
CA GLY A 123 -4.04 -1.03 7.28
C GLY A 123 -5.15 -1.17 6.25
N VAL A 124 -5.07 -2.19 5.40
CA VAL A 124 -6.09 -2.47 4.38
C VAL A 124 -7.43 -2.81 5.02
N ASP A 125 -7.44 -3.59 6.10
CA ASP A 125 -8.67 -3.94 6.80
C ASP A 125 -9.41 -2.68 7.29
N ARG A 126 -8.69 -1.68 7.75
CA ARG A 126 -9.29 -0.39 8.13
C ARG A 126 -9.93 0.29 6.93
N ILE A 127 -9.23 0.32 5.79
CA ILE A 127 -9.74 0.91 4.54
C ILE A 127 -11.00 0.17 4.09
N VAL A 128 -10.96 -1.14 4.06
CA VAL A 128 -12.09 -1.99 3.64
C VAL A 128 -13.29 -1.82 4.55
N SER A 129 -13.08 -1.51 5.83
CA SER A 129 -14.19 -1.30 6.77
C SER A 129 -15.14 -0.18 6.33
N PHE A 130 -14.70 0.72 5.46
CA PHE A 130 -15.52 1.81 4.92
C PHE A 130 -16.30 1.41 3.65
N TYR A 131 -16.03 0.24 3.06
CA TYR A 131 -16.54 -0.09 1.73
C TYR A 131 -18.06 -0.02 1.65
N ASN A 132 -18.77 -0.57 2.63
CA ASN A 132 -20.24 -0.64 2.64
C ASN A 132 -20.90 0.46 3.49
N LYS A 133 -20.14 1.40 3.98
CA LYS A 133 -20.70 2.49 4.82
C LYS A 133 -21.39 3.57 4.01
#